data_a45d3f423ce15fe80a1e7f58e249171b
#
_entry.id   a45d3f423ce15fe80a1e7f58e249171b
#
_cell.length_a   1.000
_cell.length_b   1.000
_cell.length_c   1.000
_cell.angle_alpha   90.00
_cell.angle_beta   90.00
_cell.angle_gamma   90.00
#
_symmetry.space_group_name_H-M   'P 1'
#
loop_
_entity.id
_entity.type
_entity.pdbx_description
1 polymer ?
#
loop_
_entity_poly.entity_id
_entity_poly.type
_entity_poly.pdbx_seq_one_letter_code
_entity_poly.pdbx_strand_id
1 'polypeptide(L)'
;VPGTGVHDWRGLFAKNGRHPETRVDNYAEWGRRGGWSSSSGRGWANLSNAPFRMYKRYTHEGGVATPLIVHWPAGVKGKGDLRHAPSHLIDIAPTCLAAAGLEGEGMEGESLLPVFAKDQKRERTLFWEHEGNRAVRKGDYKLVAMHNTPWELYDMSKDRSELKDLSSSMPKKTTELRNAWEAWAKRVGAKPWDE
;
A
#
# COMPACT_ATOMS: atom_id res chain seq x y z
N VAL A 1 -16.24 18.90 -6.32
CA VAL A 1 -16.57 18.90 -4.90
C VAL A 1 -15.32 18.51 -4.15
N PRO A 2 -14.79 19.39 -3.27
CA PRO A 2 -13.64 19.02 -2.45
C PRO A 2 -13.99 17.75 -1.67
N GLY A 3 -13.10 16.79 -1.67
CA GLY A 3 -13.31 15.59 -0.91
C GLY A 3 -14.12 14.50 -1.58
N THR A 4 -14.37 14.60 -2.86
CA THR A 4 -14.99 13.49 -3.61
C THR A 4 -14.07 12.31 -3.82
N GLY A 5 -12.89 12.35 -3.22
CA GLY A 5 -12.01 11.19 -3.16
C GLY A 5 -12.66 9.99 -2.49
N VAL A 6 -11.98 8.88 -2.54
CA VAL A 6 -12.41 7.60 -1.95
C VAL A 6 -12.76 7.70 -0.47
N HIS A 7 -12.25 8.70 0.19
CA HIS A 7 -12.53 8.99 1.58
C HIS A 7 -13.83 9.74 1.79
N ASP A 8 -14.38 10.34 0.75
CA ASP A 8 -15.68 10.99 0.86
C ASP A 8 -16.83 10.01 0.65
N TRP A 9 -16.76 8.92 1.38
CA TRP A 9 -17.92 8.09 1.63
C TRP A 9 -19.11 8.90 2.18
N ARG A 10 -18.86 10.13 2.70
CA ARG A 10 -19.91 11.07 3.11
C ARG A 10 -20.61 11.66 1.91
N GLY A 11 -19.90 11.99 0.84
CA GLY A 11 -20.48 12.42 -0.42
C GLY A 11 -21.32 11.34 -1.05
N LEU A 12 -20.97 10.08 -0.84
CA LEU A 12 -21.77 8.94 -1.27
C LEU A 12 -23.08 8.79 -0.49
N PHE A 13 -23.18 9.39 0.67
CA PHE A 13 -24.36 9.34 1.54
C PHE A 13 -25.23 10.58 1.43
N ALA A 14 -25.26 11.18 0.26
CA ALA A 14 -26.02 12.35 -0.07
C ALA A 14 -25.72 13.61 0.79
N LYS A 15 -26.21 14.72 0.31
CA LYS A 15 -26.03 16.03 0.94
C LYS A 15 -26.55 16.12 2.38
N ASN A 16 -27.35 15.19 2.83
CA ASN A 16 -27.97 15.15 4.16
C ASN A 16 -27.55 13.92 4.98
N GLY A 17 -26.47 13.23 4.60
CA GLY A 17 -25.91 12.10 5.34
C GLY A 17 -26.71 10.79 5.21
N ARG A 18 -27.71 10.73 4.36
CA ARG A 18 -28.44 9.50 4.04
C ARG A 18 -28.48 9.31 2.54
N HIS A 19 -28.07 8.15 2.09
CA HIS A 19 -28.12 7.77 0.70
C HIS A 19 -29.14 6.66 0.54
N PRO A 20 -30.35 6.95 0.04
CA PRO A 20 -31.40 5.96 -0.12
C PRO A 20 -30.95 4.78 -0.98
N GLU A 21 -30.07 5.07 -1.94
CA GLU A 21 -29.55 4.11 -2.91
C GLU A 21 -28.51 3.15 -2.35
N THR A 22 -28.00 3.40 -1.15
CA THR A 22 -27.09 2.48 -0.44
C THR A 22 -27.85 1.46 0.41
N ARG A 23 -29.15 1.48 0.39
CA ARG A 23 -29.98 0.50 1.09
C ARG A 23 -29.92 -0.86 0.41
N VAL A 24 -30.08 -1.91 1.20
CA VAL A 24 -30.01 -3.30 0.74
C VAL A 24 -31.03 -3.64 -0.34
N ASP A 25 -32.11 -2.90 -0.38
CA ASP A 25 -33.21 -3.05 -1.35
C ASP A 25 -32.89 -2.47 -2.75
N ASN A 26 -31.78 -1.73 -2.89
CA ASN A 26 -31.40 -1.04 -4.13
C ASN A 26 -30.25 -1.68 -4.89
N TYR A 27 -29.98 -2.96 -4.70
CA TYR A 27 -28.86 -3.65 -5.35
C TYR A 27 -28.86 -3.50 -6.89
N ALA A 28 -30.01 -3.41 -7.51
CA ALA A 28 -30.13 -3.28 -8.95
C ALA A 28 -29.51 -1.99 -9.51
N GLU A 29 -29.37 -0.96 -8.70
CA GLU A 29 -28.79 0.35 -9.08
C GLU A 29 -27.29 0.44 -8.83
N TRP A 30 -26.70 -0.52 -8.11
CA TRP A 30 -25.29 -0.51 -7.78
C TRP A 30 -24.41 -0.77 -9.00
N GLY A 31 -23.46 0.11 -9.24
CA GLY A 31 -22.51 -0.02 -10.35
C GLY A 31 -23.10 0.28 -11.75
N ARG A 32 -24.36 0.68 -11.88
CA ARG A 32 -24.90 1.13 -13.18
C ARG A 32 -24.31 2.47 -13.59
N ARG A 33 -24.23 2.70 -14.90
CA ARG A 33 -23.80 3.99 -15.46
C ARG A 33 -24.75 5.09 -14.98
N GLY A 34 -24.22 6.06 -14.24
CA GLY A 34 -25.01 7.09 -13.55
C GLY A 34 -25.60 6.65 -12.21
N GLY A 35 -25.42 5.39 -11.83
CA GLY A 35 -25.75 4.87 -10.49
C GLY A 35 -24.67 5.19 -9.47
N TRP A 36 -24.92 4.77 -8.25
CA TRP A 36 -24.10 5.06 -7.10
C TRP A 36 -23.00 4.00 -6.91
N SER A 37 -21.79 4.42 -6.53
CA SER A 37 -20.79 3.49 -6.03
C SER A 37 -21.03 3.23 -4.56
N SER A 38 -21.16 1.97 -4.19
CA SER A 38 -21.27 1.59 -2.78
C SER A 38 -19.91 1.65 -2.10
N SER A 39 -19.87 2.16 -0.88
CA SER A 39 -18.71 2.05 0.02
C SER A 39 -19.08 1.15 1.19
N SER A 40 -18.17 0.23 1.54
CA SER A 40 -18.34 -0.64 2.69
C SER A 40 -18.23 0.08 4.03
N GLY A 41 -17.76 1.35 4.02
CA GLY A 41 -17.51 2.13 5.24
C GLY A 41 -16.27 1.65 6.01
N ARG A 42 -15.87 2.44 7.01
CA ARG A 42 -14.61 2.22 7.76
C ARG A 42 -14.55 0.89 8.49
N GLY A 43 -15.64 0.47 9.12
CA GLY A 43 -15.69 -0.78 9.89
C GLY A 43 -15.41 -1.99 9.01
N TRP A 44 -16.10 -2.12 7.91
CA TRP A 44 -15.90 -3.20 6.95
C TRP A 44 -14.56 -3.12 6.24
N ALA A 45 -14.06 -1.91 5.95
CA ALA A 45 -12.75 -1.73 5.36
C ALA A 45 -11.63 -2.25 6.29
N ASN A 46 -11.70 -1.94 7.59
CA ASN A 46 -10.76 -2.50 8.57
C ASN A 46 -10.90 -4.02 8.69
N LEU A 47 -12.12 -4.53 8.78
CA LEU A 47 -12.35 -5.97 8.89
C LEU A 47 -11.80 -6.74 7.68
N SER A 48 -11.99 -6.21 6.48
CA SER A 48 -11.50 -6.83 5.23
C SER A 48 -9.97 -6.86 5.12
N ASN A 49 -9.27 -6.02 5.88
CA ASN A 49 -7.81 -5.96 5.89
C ASN A 49 -7.20 -6.57 7.15
N ALA A 50 -8.01 -7.09 8.07
CA ALA A 50 -7.51 -7.74 9.27
C ALA A 50 -6.58 -8.93 8.92
N PRO A 51 -5.50 -9.15 9.68
CA PRO A 51 -5.11 -8.48 10.94
C PRO A 51 -4.33 -7.18 10.75
N PHE A 52 -4.19 -6.67 9.54
CA PHE A 52 -3.40 -5.49 9.25
C PHE A 52 -4.15 -4.21 9.61
N ARG A 53 -3.41 -3.23 10.10
CA ARG A 53 -3.92 -1.94 10.50
C ARG A 53 -4.26 -1.09 9.28
N MET A 54 -5.34 -0.33 9.35
CA MET A 54 -5.84 0.57 8.31
C MET A 54 -6.30 -0.15 7.02
N TYR A 55 -6.49 0.59 5.95
CA TYR A 55 -7.06 0.14 4.68
C TYR A 55 -6.66 1.09 3.55
N LYS A 56 -7.20 0.91 2.35
CA LYS A 56 -7.00 1.77 1.17
C LYS A 56 -6.93 3.25 1.57
N ARG A 57 -6.02 3.99 0.98
CA ARG A 57 -5.58 5.36 1.23
C ARG A 57 -4.36 5.42 2.16
N TYR A 58 -4.33 4.62 3.21
CA TYR A 58 -3.23 4.65 4.17
C TYR A 58 -2.02 3.85 3.68
N THR A 59 -0.84 4.26 4.13
CA THR A 59 0.43 3.56 3.83
C THR A 59 0.82 2.54 4.90
N HIS A 60 -0.05 2.32 5.87
CA HIS A 60 0.02 1.19 6.80
C HIS A 60 -0.23 -0.15 6.08
N GLU A 61 0.13 -1.26 6.70
CA GLU A 61 0.05 -2.59 6.06
C GLU A 61 -1.33 -2.89 5.48
N GLY A 62 -2.43 -2.55 6.16
CA GLY A 62 -3.77 -2.76 5.61
C GLY A 62 -4.09 -1.97 4.34
N GLY A 63 -3.31 -0.93 4.06
CA GLY A 63 -3.45 -0.15 2.83
C GLY A 63 -2.49 -0.56 1.70
N VAL A 64 -1.35 -1.21 2.02
CA VAL A 64 -0.30 -1.51 1.04
C VAL A 64 0.03 -3.00 0.87
N ALA A 65 -0.28 -3.85 1.85
CA ALA A 65 0.03 -5.28 1.81
C ALA A 65 -0.99 -6.06 0.96
N THR A 66 -0.97 -5.85 -0.34
CA THR A 66 -1.83 -6.55 -1.29
C THR A 66 -1.16 -7.84 -1.76
N PRO A 67 -1.87 -8.99 -1.79
CA PRO A 67 -1.33 -10.22 -2.35
C PRO A 67 -1.02 -10.10 -3.84
N LEU A 68 0.12 -10.65 -4.26
CA LEU A 68 0.46 -10.85 -5.67
C LEU A 68 0.37 -12.36 -5.97
N ILE A 69 -0.46 -12.74 -6.93
CA ILE A 69 -0.57 -14.12 -7.41
C ILE A 69 0.07 -14.19 -8.80
N VAL A 70 1.03 -15.10 -8.97
CA VAL A 70 1.72 -15.30 -10.23
C VAL A 70 1.42 -16.71 -10.75
N HIS A 71 0.91 -16.79 -11.98
CA HIS A 71 0.70 -18.02 -12.71
C HIS A 71 1.46 -17.94 -14.05
N TRP A 72 2.59 -18.64 -14.10
CA TRP A 72 3.45 -18.69 -15.29
C TRP A 72 4.11 -20.07 -15.40
N PRO A 73 3.40 -21.10 -15.91
CA PRO A 73 3.88 -22.48 -15.92
C PRO A 73 5.21 -22.70 -16.64
N ALA A 74 5.51 -21.89 -17.66
CA ALA A 74 6.77 -21.99 -18.39
C ALA A 74 7.97 -21.47 -17.60
N GLY A 75 7.78 -20.51 -16.70
CA GLY A 75 8.87 -19.83 -15.98
C GLY A 75 8.92 -20.08 -14.47
N VAL A 76 7.77 -20.42 -13.84
CA VAL A 76 7.68 -20.67 -12.40
C VAL A 76 7.39 -22.15 -12.16
N LYS A 77 8.35 -22.86 -11.58
CA LYS A 77 8.24 -24.31 -11.36
C LYS A 77 7.50 -24.68 -10.07
N GLY A 78 7.40 -23.76 -9.12
CA GLY A 78 6.70 -23.95 -7.85
C GLY A 78 5.18 -24.06 -8.04
N LYS A 79 4.51 -24.82 -7.15
CA LYS A 79 3.05 -24.96 -7.17
C LYS A 79 2.50 -24.57 -5.81
N GLY A 80 1.88 -23.39 -5.73
CA GLY A 80 1.29 -22.88 -4.49
C GLY A 80 2.29 -22.43 -3.43
N ASP A 81 3.54 -22.19 -3.81
CA ASP A 81 4.57 -21.74 -2.90
C ASP A 81 4.34 -20.29 -2.46
N LEU A 82 4.51 -20.02 -1.18
CA LEU A 82 4.50 -18.67 -0.65
C LEU A 82 5.89 -18.04 -0.72
N ARG A 83 5.91 -16.74 -1.02
CA ARG A 83 7.10 -15.90 -1.03
C ARG A 83 6.84 -14.71 -0.12
N HIS A 84 7.76 -14.44 0.80
CA HIS A 84 7.63 -13.40 1.82
C HIS A 84 8.53 -12.18 1.57
N ALA A 85 9.32 -12.21 0.50
CA ALA A 85 10.17 -11.10 0.11
C ALA A 85 9.35 -9.83 -0.10
N PRO A 86 9.70 -8.70 0.53
CA PRO A 86 9.04 -7.43 0.29
C PRO A 86 9.11 -7.05 -1.19
N SER A 87 7.94 -6.81 -1.77
CA SER A 87 7.77 -6.46 -3.18
C SER A 87 6.93 -5.20 -3.31
N HIS A 88 6.96 -4.54 -4.45
CA HIS A 88 6.23 -3.32 -4.71
C HIS A 88 5.63 -3.36 -6.12
N LEU A 89 4.58 -2.58 -6.36
CA LEU A 89 3.95 -2.52 -7.68
C LEU A 89 4.92 -2.11 -8.79
N ILE A 90 5.92 -1.26 -8.46
CA ILE A 90 6.97 -0.86 -9.41
C ILE A 90 7.81 -2.04 -9.93
N ASP A 91 7.78 -3.20 -9.26
CA ASP A 91 8.54 -4.38 -9.64
C ASP A 91 7.88 -5.17 -10.79
N ILE A 92 6.61 -4.91 -11.09
CA ILE A 92 5.87 -5.65 -12.11
C ILE A 92 6.46 -5.42 -13.50
N ALA A 93 6.67 -4.16 -13.89
CA ALA A 93 7.19 -3.83 -15.21
C ALA A 93 8.58 -4.43 -15.47
N PRO A 94 9.61 -4.24 -14.60
CA PRO A 94 10.91 -4.87 -14.81
C PRO A 94 10.85 -6.41 -14.76
N THR A 95 9.89 -6.99 -14.02
CA THR A 95 9.67 -8.44 -14.02
C THR A 95 9.17 -8.93 -15.37
N CYS A 96 8.21 -8.24 -15.98
CA CYS A 96 7.70 -8.58 -17.30
C CYS A 96 8.77 -8.44 -18.38
N LEU A 97 9.59 -7.38 -18.34
CA LEU A 97 10.70 -7.19 -19.25
C LEU A 97 11.73 -8.32 -19.12
N ALA A 98 12.15 -8.61 -17.89
CA ALA A 98 13.09 -9.70 -17.64
C ALA A 98 12.55 -11.07 -18.07
N ALA A 99 11.24 -11.32 -17.90
CA ALA A 99 10.59 -12.54 -18.39
C ALA A 99 10.59 -12.64 -19.93
N ALA A 100 10.61 -11.51 -20.63
CA ALA A 100 10.72 -11.41 -22.08
C ALA A 100 12.20 -11.39 -22.56
N GLY A 101 13.18 -11.48 -21.68
CA GLY A 101 14.60 -11.38 -22.02
C GLY A 101 15.08 -9.96 -22.33
N LEU A 102 14.35 -8.96 -21.85
CA LEU A 102 14.65 -7.54 -22.04
C LEU A 102 15.14 -6.91 -20.74
N GLU A 103 15.94 -5.87 -20.86
CA GLU A 103 16.38 -5.05 -19.72
C GLU A 103 15.45 -3.83 -19.53
N GLY A 104 15.21 -3.44 -18.29
CA GLY A 104 14.43 -2.27 -17.92
C GLY A 104 15.32 -1.13 -17.45
N GLU A 105 15.91 -0.38 -18.37
CA GLU A 105 16.75 0.76 -18.02
C GLU A 105 15.93 1.87 -17.33
N GLY A 106 16.53 2.50 -16.32
CA GLY A 106 15.96 3.66 -15.63
C GLY A 106 14.76 3.36 -14.70
N MET A 107 14.42 2.09 -14.48
CA MET A 107 13.34 1.70 -13.57
C MET A 107 13.80 1.64 -12.11
N GLU A 108 13.00 2.15 -11.18
CA GLU A 108 13.26 2.01 -9.73
C GLU A 108 12.89 0.60 -9.22
N GLY A 109 11.98 -0.08 -9.90
CA GLY A 109 11.58 -1.44 -9.58
C GLY A 109 12.67 -2.46 -9.93
N GLU A 110 12.62 -3.59 -9.27
CA GLU A 110 13.54 -4.72 -9.47
C GLU A 110 12.74 -5.96 -9.87
N SER A 111 13.29 -6.75 -10.82
CA SER A 111 12.64 -7.99 -11.25
C SER A 111 12.39 -8.96 -10.09
N LEU A 112 11.20 -9.54 -10.06
CA LEU A 112 10.80 -10.57 -9.09
C LEU A 112 11.16 -12.00 -9.54
N LEU A 113 11.76 -12.21 -10.72
CA LEU A 113 12.13 -13.54 -11.19
C LEU A 113 12.99 -14.32 -10.19
N PRO A 114 13.98 -13.72 -9.51
CA PRO A 114 14.73 -14.42 -8.47
C PRO A 114 13.87 -14.84 -7.27
N VAL A 115 12.87 -14.02 -6.92
CA VAL A 115 11.91 -14.32 -5.83
C VAL A 115 10.98 -15.48 -6.25
N PHE A 116 10.57 -15.53 -7.50
CA PHE A 116 9.75 -16.65 -8.01
C PHE A 116 10.50 -17.98 -7.94
N ALA A 117 11.79 -17.96 -8.21
CA ALA A 117 12.61 -19.17 -8.13
C ALA A 117 12.79 -19.64 -6.68
N LYS A 118 13.06 -18.75 -5.75
CA LYS A 118 13.30 -19.04 -4.32
C LYS A 118 12.94 -17.85 -3.46
N ASP A 119 12.29 -18.08 -2.32
CA ASP A 119 12.08 -17.02 -1.34
C ASP A 119 13.42 -16.53 -0.80
N GLN A 120 13.60 -15.23 -0.77
CA GLN A 120 14.86 -14.61 -0.36
C GLN A 120 14.63 -13.25 0.29
N LYS A 121 15.49 -12.93 1.25
CA LYS A 121 15.48 -11.58 1.84
C LYS A 121 15.96 -10.56 0.81
N ARG A 122 15.27 -9.43 0.72
CA ARG A 122 15.61 -8.31 -0.17
C ARG A 122 16.00 -7.10 0.67
N GLU A 123 17.23 -6.67 0.54
CA GLU A 123 17.82 -5.52 1.27
C GLU A 123 17.61 -4.21 0.49
N ARG A 124 16.36 -3.92 0.12
CA ARG A 124 16.01 -2.69 -0.61
C ARG A 124 15.20 -1.73 0.25
N THR A 125 15.17 -0.48 -0.17
CA THR A 125 14.32 0.54 0.44
C THR A 125 13.11 0.77 -0.46
N LEU A 126 11.92 0.69 0.11
CA LEU A 126 10.65 0.93 -0.55
C LEU A 126 10.01 2.19 0.04
N PHE A 127 9.38 2.99 -0.82
CA PHE A 127 8.79 4.27 -0.42
C PHE A 127 7.35 4.35 -0.88
N TRP A 128 6.51 5.02 -0.10
CA TRP A 128 5.12 5.31 -0.42
C TRP A 128 4.78 6.74 -0.05
N GLU A 129 3.98 7.35 -0.88
CA GLU A 129 3.26 8.59 -0.62
C GLU A 129 1.88 8.48 -1.26
N HIS A 130 0.85 8.84 -0.52
CA HIS A 130 -0.51 8.91 -1.03
C HIS A 130 -1.37 9.83 -0.17
N GLU A 131 -1.83 10.95 -0.74
CA GLU A 131 -2.67 11.93 -0.04
C GLU A 131 -2.07 12.37 1.32
N GLY A 132 -0.77 12.67 1.34
CA GLY A 132 -0.01 13.05 2.54
C GLY A 132 0.33 11.90 3.49
N ASN A 133 -0.23 10.71 3.30
CA ASN A 133 0.20 9.53 4.03
C ASN A 133 1.51 9.03 3.43
N ARG A 134 2.46 8.70 4.27
CA ARG A 134 3.83 8.44 3.85
C ARG A 134 4.42 7.24 4.57
N ALA A 135 5.24 6.47 3.87
CA ALA A 135 5.98 5.37 4.48
C ALA A 135 7.30 5.11 3.77
N VAL A 136 8.23 4.52 4.51
CA VAL A 136 9.46 3.95 4.00
C VAL A 136 9.73 2.63 4.72
N ARG A 137 10.11 1.61 3.96
CA ARG A 137 10.54 0.32 4.50
C ARG A 137 11.95 0.00 4.02
N LYS A 138 12.83 -0.35 4.95
CA LYS A 138 14.19 -0.82 4.68
C LYS A 138 14.47 -2.07 5.50
N GLY A 139 14.58 -3.20 4.82
CA GLY A 139 14.66 -4.51 5.47
C GLY A 139 13.46 -4.79 6.36
N ASP A 140 13.73 -5.06 7.62
CA ASP A 140 12.69 -5.40 8.59
C ASP A 140 12.02 -4.18 9.25
N TYR A 141 12.49 -2.95 9.01
CA TYR A 141 11.91 -1.76 9.61
C TYR A 141 11.06 -0.97 8.63
N LYS A 142 9.90 -0.54 9.10
CA LYS A 142 8.99 0.36 8.39
C LYS A 142 8.70 1.59 9.24
N LEU A 143 8.90 2.76 8.67
CA LEU A 143 8.51 4.04 9.23
C LEU A 143 7.28 4.53 8.45
N VAL A 144 6.22 4.88 9.15
CA VAL A 144 4.94 5.27 8.53
C VAL A 144 4.31 6.45 9.27
N ALA A 145 3.60 7.30 8.57
CA ALA A 145 2.81 8.38 9.16
C ALA A 145 1.57 8.64 8.32
N MET A 146 0.46 8.91 8.97
CA MET A 146 -0.69 9.52 8.32
C MET A 146 -0.43 11.00 8.04
N HIS A 147 -1.25 11.59 7.17
CA HIS A 147 -1.21 13.03 6.96
C HIS A 147 -1.36 13.78 8.28
N ASN A 148 -0.48 14.77 8.49
CA ASN A 148 -0.44 15.61 9.69
C ASN A 148 -0.26 14.86 11.03
N THR A 149 0.30 13.63 11.01
CA THR A 149 0.64 12.91 12.25
C THR A 149 2.15 12.70 12.38
N PRO A 150 2.64 12.44 13.60
CA PRO A 150 4.00 12.00 13.83
C PRO A 150 4.32 10.70 13.10
N TRP A 151 5.62 10.45 12.91
CA TRP A 151 6.12 9.18 12.41
C TRP A 151 6.04 8.08 13.46
N GLU A 152 5.63 6.90 13.04
CA GLU A 152 5.57 5.65 13.79
C GLU A 152 6.56 4.64 13.19
N LEU A 153 7.33 3.93 14.00
CA LEU A 153 8.33 2.95 13.56
C LEU A 153 7.94 1.54 13.99
N TYR A 154 8.00 0.59 13.07
CA TYR A 154 7.62 -0.81 13.32
C TYR A 154 8.69 -1.79 12.84
N ASP A 155 8.88 -2.89 13.60
CA ASP A 155 9.67 -4.06 13.21
C ASP A 155 8.76 -5.06 12.49
N MET A 156 8.77 -5.05 11.17
CA MET A 156 7.89 -5.87 10.33
C MET A 156 8.18 -7.37 10.41
N SER A 157 9.33 -7.76 10.97
CA SER A 157 9.63 -9.17 11.21
C SER A 157 8.85 -9.76 12.39
N LYS A 158 8.35 -8.90 13.30
CA LYS A 158 7.66 -9.27 14.53
C LYS A 158 6.27 -8.68 14.66
N ASP A 159 6.04 -7.53 14.03
CA ASP A 159 4.81 -6.74 14.19
C ASP A 159 4.30 -6.21 12.86
N ARG A 160 3.79 -7.08 12.01
CA ARG A 160 3.15 -6.69 10.76
C ARG A 160 1.78 -6.03 10.96
N SER A 161 1.23 -6.12 12.15
CA SER A 161 -0.03 -5.46 12.50
C SER A 161 0.15 -4.00 12.95
N GLU A 162 1.40 -3.54 13.06
CA GLU A 162 1.75 -2.15 13.39
C GLU A 162 1.11 -1.68 14.70
N LEU A 163 1.26 -2.48 15.77
CA LEU A 163 0.66 -2.25 17.09
C LEU A 163 1.62 -1.62 18.10
N LYS A 164 2.94 -1.87 17.95
CA LYS A 164 3.96 -1.41 18.89
C LYS A 164 4.89 -0.41 18.22
N ASP A 165 4.59 0.87 18.39
CA ASP A 165 5.46 1.94 17.91
C ASP A 165 6.81 1.96 18.65
N LEU A 166 7.90 1.88 17.89
CA LEU A 166 9.27 1.90 18.36
C LEU A 166 9.96 3.26 18.15
N SER A 167 9.25 4.27 17.62
CA SER A 167 9.85 5.55 17.23
C SER A 167 10.60 6.23 18.38
N SER A 168 10.02 6.22 19.58
CA SER A 168 10.62 6.81 20.78
C SER A 168 11.77 5.97 21.33
N SER A 169 11.72 4.64 21.21
CA SER A 169 12.76 3.73 21.71
C SER A 169 13.93 3.59 20.74
N MET A 170 13.75 3.89 19.46
CA MET A 170 14.75 3.79 18.40
C MET A 170 14.90 5.10 17.60
N PRO A 171 15.24 6.23 18.26
CA PRO A 171 15.22 7.55 17.59
C PRO A 171 16.24 7.66 16.44
N LYS A 172 17.39 6.98 16.53
CA LYS A 172 18.38 6.95 15.45
C LYS A 172 17.83 6.28 14.19
N LYS A 173 17.14 5.14 14.33
CA LYS A 173 16.52 4.42 13.22
C LYS A 173 15.36 5.23 12.63
N THR A 174 14.54 5.84 13.45
CA THR A 174 13.47 6.75 13.03
C THR A 174 14.02 7.90 12.19
N THR A 175 15.10 8.54 12.63
CA THR A 175 15.75 9.64 11.89
C THR A 175 16.37 9.15 10.58
N GLU A 176 17.05 8.00 10.57
CA GLU A 176 17.62 7.40 9.35
C GLU A 176 16.55 7.22 8.28
N LEU A 177 15.45 6.56 8.63
CA LEU A 177 14.39 6.25 7.68
C LEU A 177 13.63 7.51 7.24
N ARG A 178 13.38 8.44 8.15
CA ARG A 178 12.77 9.73 7.79
C ARG A 178 13.61 10.47 6.77
N ASN A 179 14.90 10.61 7.00
CA ASN A 179 15.80 11.30 6.07
C ASN A 179 15.85 10.59 4.70
N ALA A 180 15.79 9.26 4.68
CA ALA A 180 15.72 8.50 3.45
C ALA A 180 14.42 8.79 2.68
N TRP A 181 13.28 8.87 3.36
CA TRP A 181 12.00 9.22 2.75
C TRP A 181 12.01 10.67 2.21
N GLU A 182 12.52 11.62 2.99
CA GLU A 182 12.60 13.03 2.59
C GLU A 182 13.47 13.22 1.33
N ALA A 183 14.62 12.53 1.28
CA ALA A 183 15.51 12.53 0.11
C ALA A 183 14.83 11.96 -1.13
N TRP A 184 14.11 10.83 -0.98
CA TRP A 184 13.33 10.23 -2.07
C TRP A 184 12.21 11.17 -2.51
N ALA A 185 11.41 11.71 -1.59
CA ALA A 185 10.30 12.60 -1.88
C ALA A 185 10.76 13.84 -2.68
N LYS A 186 11.90 14.43 -2.29
CA LYS A 186 12.52 15.53 -3.03
C LYS A 186 12.93 15.12 -4.45
N ARG A 187 13.53 13.93 -4.59
CA ARG A 187 14.00 13.44 -5.91
C ARG A 187 12.86 13.18 -6.89
N VAL A 188 11.75 12.60 -6.40
CA VAL A 188 10.58 12.28 -7.25
C VAL A 188 9.60 13.46 -7.37
N GLY A 189 9.84 14.57 -6.69
CA GLY A 189 8.97 15.74 -6.72
C GLY A 189 7.63 15.53 -6.01
N ALA A 190 7.59 14.70 -4.96
CA ALA A 190 6.40 14.55 -4.15
C ALA A 190 6.03 15.89 -3.51
N LYS A 191 4.79 16.32 -3.74
CA LYS A 191 4.28 17.59 -3.22
C LYS A 191 3.58 17.39 -1.87
N PRO A 192 3.57 18.41 -1.00
CA PRO A 192 2.68 18.42 0.14
C PRO A 192 1.24 18.19 -0.32
N TRP A 193 0.49 17.44 0.47
CA TRP A 193 -0.93 17.25 0.24
C TRP A 193 -1.69 18.43 0.82
N ASP A 194 -2.29 19.23 -0.05
CA ASP A 194 -3.17 20.34 0.31
C ASP A 194 -4.62 19.85 0.15
N GLU A 195 -5.40 19.88 1.24
CA GLU A 195 -6.81 19.50 1.25
C GLU A 195 -7.72 20.55 0.60
#